data_2962d20d203015ebde78252eadd3aa2c
#
_entry.id   2962d20d203015ebde78252eadd3aa2c
#
_cell.length_a   1.000
_cell.length_b   1.000
_cell.length_c   1.000
_cell.angle_alpha   90.00
_cell.angle_beta   90.00
_cell.angle_gamma   90.00
#
_symmetry.space_group_name_H-M   'P 1'
#
loop_
_entity.id
_entity.type
_entity.pdbx_description
1 polymer ?
#
loop_
_entity_poly.entity_id
_entity_poly.type
_entity_poly.pdbx_seq_one_letter_code
_entity_poly.pdbx_strand_id
1 'polypeptide(L)'
;MLSRLISPKTGGSSFFTKSSRDDLPTPTGRGRLGFFGHDPRQIPGLWNKLMRFYEFESRKIVELAGIPVTEYGFCTTADEAKAAAERIGGPVVVKSQVLTGGRMKAGGVKFADSPEEAATLAEEILALEINGHMPRGVLVDPKAEVKQEYYAGVVWDGTAKRPLMLFSDMGGIDIEEVAEKHPDHVGRGHISNLMPISDYEAKCVIAATGVTGSQLNRATPVLARLARLFRENDMTLAEINPLAELEDGSFVALDAHMEMEDEAKGRQKKLLEGELEIEPEDTREPYEPSDFERSVTAIDSADHRGVIQGKDHGFEGNLGLVIGAGGGSLTLTDAVRSQGGKPANYSEIGGNPSVAKACGLAKEVLGKEGVEKIAVMMSIVSNTRVDIVARGVIKACLELDKDPAETIAIFRIPGAWEEEGFKILDKYGVEYCDRSVSMWEAAGRAVAKIQGAAD
;
A
#
# COMPACT_ATOMS: atom_id res chain seq x y z
N MET A 1 5.01 -6.43 -6.74
CA MET A 1 5.21 -7.14 -8.01
C MET A 1 6.23 -6.47 -8.92
N LEU A 2 6.27 -5.17 -9.00
CA LEU A 2 7.25 -4.40 -9.81
C LEU A 2 8.75 -4.65 -9.50
N SER A 3 9.10 -5.39 -8.44
CA SER A 3 10.50 -5.68 -8.08
C SER A 3 11.27 -6.58 -9.06
N ARG A 4 10.59 -7.25 -10.00
CA ARG A 4 11.22 -8.13 -10.99
C ARG A 4 11.69 -7.43 -12.27
N LEU A 5 11.23 -6.20 -12.52
CA LEU A 5 11.59 -5.42 -13.70
C LEU A 5 13.03 -4.85 -13.70
N ILE A 6 13.78 -5.05 -12.62
CA ILE A 6 14.96 -4.24 -12.28
C ILE A 6 16.28 -5.00 -12.32
N SER A 7 16.34 -6.22 -12.86
CA SER A 7 17.62 -6.96 -12.92
C SER A 7 18.40 -6.65 -14.20
N PRO A 8 19.59 -6.02 -14.11
CA PRO A 8 20.43 -5.80 -15.28
C PRO A 8 21.14 -7.09 -15.69
N LYS A 9 21.06 -7.47 -16.94
CA LYS A 9 22.00 -8.43 -17.55
C LYS A 9 23.35 -7.72 -17.71
N THR A 10 24.30 -8.04 -16.84
CA THR A 10 25.70 -7.65 -17.02
C THR A 10 26.34 -8.57 -18.07
N GLY A 11 26.55 -8.05 -19.26
CA GLY A 11 27.46 -8.60 -20.24
C GLY A 11 28.90 -8.33 -19.81
N GLY A 12 29.62 -9.33 -19.34
CA GLY A 12 31.00 -9.20 -18.95
C GLY A 12 31.94 -9.23 -20.14
N SER A 13 32.90 -8.33 -20.19
CA SER A 13 34.19 -8.57 -20.84
C SER A 13 35.29 -8.70 -19.80
N SER A 14 35.93 -9.83 -19.81
CA SER A 14 37.06 -10.23 -18.97
C SER A 14 38.31 -9.42 -19.30
N PHE A 15 38.99 -8.94 -18.27
CA PHE A 15 40.45 -8.88 -18.14
C PHE A 15 40.76 -8.50 -16.70
N PHE A 16 41.23 -9.46 -15.90
CA PHE A 16 42.33 -9.30 -14.95
C PHE A 16 42.74 -10.64 -14.35
N THR A 17 44.04 -10.79 -14.23
CA THR A 17 44.85 -11.93 -13.93
C THR A 17 44.67 -12.54 -12.54
N LYS A 18 44.89 -13.86 -12.47
CA LYS A 18 45.05 -14.72 -11.28
C LYS A 18 46.05 -14.17 -10.25
N SER A 19 45.63 -14.16 -9.00
CA SER A 19 46.55 -14.32 -7.87
C SER A 19 45.92 -15.32 -6.90
N SER A 20 46.69 -16.36 -6.64
CA SER A 20 46.41 -17.50 -5.75
C SER A 20 46.32 -17.07 -4.28
N ARG A 21 45.29 -17.52 -3.58
CA ARG A 21 45.34 -17.88 -2.14
C ARG A 21 44.37 -19.02 -1.91
N ASP A 22 44.99 -20.16 -1.64
CA ASP A 22 44.39 -21.39 -1.16
C ASP A 22 43.99 -21.24 0.33
N ASP A 23 43.07 -22.12 0.74
CA ASP A 23 42.78 -22.55 2.09
C ASP A 23 41.85 -21.70 2.98
N LEU A 24 40.54 -21.91 2.80
CA LEU A 24 39.60 -21.96 3.90
C LEU A 24 38.56 -23.08 3.64
N PRO A 25 38.21 -23.90 4.64
CA PRO A 25 37.36 -25.06 4.46
C PRO A 25 35.93 -24.64 4.21
N THR A 26 35.32 -25.20 3.15
CA THR A 26 33.91 -25.11 2.86
C THR A 26 33.08 -25.84 3.93
N PRO A 27 32.07 -25.21 4.54
CA PRO A 27 31.10 -25.95 5.34
C PRO A 27 30.16 -26.69 4.38
N THR A 28 30.34 -28.00 4.31
CA THR A 28 29.33 -28.92 3.78
C THR A 28 28.17 -29.00 4.74
N GLY A 29 27.09 -28.34 4.44
CA GLY A 29 25.87 -28.35 5.21
C GLY A 29 24.81 -27.53 4.49
N ARG A 30 24.17 -28.09 3.43
CA ARG A 30 22.94 -27.55 2.87
C ARG A 30 21.80 -27.78 3.88
N GLY A 31 21.78 -27.03 4.96
CA GLY A 31 20.58 -26.72 5.69
C GLY A 31 19.80 -25.73 4.84
N ARG A 32 18.76 -26.15 4.12
CA ARG A 32 17.71 -25.26 3.68
C ARG A 32 17.15 -24.61 4.95
N LEU A 33 17.59 -23.39 5.26
CA LEU A 33 16.74 -22.47 5.99
C LEU A 33 15.53 -22.25 5.10
N GLY A 34 14.48 -23.05 5.36
CA GLY A 34 13.17 -22.80 4.85
C GLY A 34 12.71 -21.46 5.42
N PHE A 35 12.94 -20.38 4.68
CA PHE A 35 12.11 -19.22 4.80
C PHE A 35 10.72 -19.71 4.43
N PHE A 36 9.90 -19.91 5.45
CA PHE A 36 8.50 -20.24 5.28
C PHE A 36 7.91 -19.18 4.36
N GLY A 37 7.57 -19.63 3.15
CA GLY A 37 6.90 -18.82 2.15
C GLY A 37 5.48 -18.47 2.59
N HIS A 38 5.37 -17.53 3.52
CA HIS A 38 4.15 -16.75 3.65
C HIS A 38 4.31 -15.60 2.67
N ASP A 39 3.45 -15.60 1.68
CA ASP A 39 3.26 -14.48 0.77
C ASP A 39 3.00 -13.23 1.64
N PRO A 40 3.87 -12.21 1.63
CA PRO A 40 3.65 -10.99 2.41
C PRO A 40 2.33 -10.28 2.06
N ARG A 41 1.65 -10.70 0.99
CA ARG A 41 0.32 -10.24 0.59
C ARG A 41 -0.82 -10.80 1.45
N GLN A 42 -0.55 -11.71 2.40
CA GLN A 42 -1.58 -12.34 3.26
C GLN A 42 -1.92 -11.54 4.52
N ILE A 43 -1.34 -10.36 4.73
CA ILE A 43 -1.78 -9.43 5.76
C ILE A 43 -2.32 -8.19 5.04
N PRO A 44 -3.63 -8.14 4.75
CA PRO A 44 -4.23 -6.94 4.16
C PRO A 44 -3.97 -5.73 5.06
N GLY A 45 -3.46 -4.65 4.49
CA GLY A 45 -3.32 -3.36 5.19
C GLY A 45 -2.03 -3.11 5.97
N LEU A 46 -1.07 -4.07 6.04
CA LEU A 46 0.19 -3.86 6.76
C LEU A 46 1.31 -3.22 5.93
N TRP A 47 1.21 -3.30 4.61
CA TRP A 47 2.22 -2.80 3.68
C TRP A 47 1.64 -1.68 2.82
N ASN A 48 2.20 -0.49 2.97
CA ASN A 48 1.88 0.74 2.27
C ASN A 48 0.47 1.29 2.53
N LYS A 49 0.37 2.24 3.42
CA LYS A 49 -0.69 3.23 3.34
C LYS A 49 -0.45 4.04 2.05
N LEU A 50 -0.93 3.53 0.94
CA LEU A 50 -0.93 4.23 -0.33
C LEU A 50 -2.30 4.88 -0.52
N MET A 51 -2.30 6.15 -0.82
CA MET A 51 -3.49 6.82 -1.30
C MET A 51 -3.74 6.37 -2.74
N ARG A 52 -4.74 5.50 -2.92
CA ARG A 52 -5.16 5.04 -4.24
C ARG A 52 -6.22 5.96 -4.81
N PHE A 53 -6.16 6.18 -6.10
CA PHE A 53 -7.16 6.96 -6.81
C PHE A 53 -8.07 6.06 -7.64
N TYR A 54 -9.36 6.39 -7.69
CA TYR A 54 -10.25 5.82 -8.69
C TYR A 54 -9.82 6.26 -10.09
N GLU A 55 -10.23 5.54 -11.12
CA GLU A 55 -9.85 5.89 -12.50
C GLU A 55 -10.29 7.30 -12.87
N PHE A 56 -11.50 7.72 -12.49
CA PHE A 56 -12.01 9.07 -12.80
C PHE A 56 -11.15 10.17 -12.13
N GLU A 57 -10.66 9.94 -10.92
CA GLU A 57 -9.74 10.83 -10.20
C GLU A 57 -8.35 10.82 -10.86
N SER A 58 -7.84 9.63 -11.19
CA SER A 58 -6.57 9.47 -11.91
C SER A 58 -6.59 10.19 -13.26
N ARG A 59 -7.69 10.11 -13.98
CA ARG A 59 -7.88 10.84 -15.26
C ARG A 59 -7.92 12.35 -15.05
N LYS A 60 -8.57 12.83 -13.98
CA LYS A 60 -8.56 14.25 -13.62
C LYS A 60 -7.14 14.75 -13.32
N ILE A 61 -6.34 13.95 -12.60
CA ILE A 61 -4.92 14.26 -12.34
C ILE A 61 -4.12 14.34 -13.65
N VAL A 62 -4.33 13.40 -14.56
CA VAL A 62 -3.71 13.35 -15.89
C VAL A 62 -4.08 14.59 -16.72
N GLU A 63 -5.37 14.97 -16.70
CA GLU A 63 -5.88 16.17 -17.38
C GLU A 63 -5.25 17.45 -16.82
N LEU A 64 -5.16 17.60 -15.49
CA LEU A 64 -4.52 18.73 -14.81
C LEU A 64 -3.04 18.86 -15.19
N ALA A 65 -2.36 17.75 -15.47
CA ALA A 65 -0.99 17.77 -16.00
C ALA A 65 -0.90 18.14 -17.50
N GLY A 66 -2.04 18.40 -18.15
CA GLY A 66 -2.11 18.75 -19.57
C GLY A 66 -1.90 17.57 -20.52
N ILE A 67 -2.10 16.33 -20.04
CA ILE A 67 -2.12 15.13 -20.87
C ILE A 67 -3.56 14.95 -21.39
N PRO A 68 -3.78 14.77 -22.70
CA PRO A 68 -5.11 14.64 -23.25
C PRO A 68 -5.84 13.40 -22.74
N VAL A 69 -7.10 13.56 -22.41
CA VAL A 69 -8.06 12.49 -22.06
C VAL A 69 -9.27 12.59 -22.98
N THR A 70 -10.04 11.53 -23.13
CA THR A 70 -11.35 11.58 -23.77
C THR A 70 -12.35 12.28 -22.85
N GLU A 71 -13.45 12.81 -23.42
CA GLU A 71 -14.58 13.26 -22.60
C GLU A 71 -15.16 12.07 -21.84
N TYR A 72 -15.44 12.22 -20.54
CA TYR A 72 -15.97 11.16 -19.71
C TYR A 72 -17.01 11.69 -18.71
N GLY A 73 -17.79 10.79 -18.13
CA GLY A 73 -18.70 11.09 -17.03
C GLY A 73 -18.57 10.10 -15.91
N PHE A 74 -18.29 10.58 -14.68
CA PHE A 74 -18.43 9.78 -13.48
C PHE A 74 -19.89 9.83 -13.03
N CYS A 75 -20.50 8.66 -12.78
CA CYS A 75 -21.91 8.50 -12.51
C CYS A 75 -22.12 7.55 -11.33
N THR A 76 -23.03 7.91 -10.45
CA THR A 76 -23.42 7.11 -9.28
C THR A 76 -24.78 6.43 -9.44
N THR A 77 -25.50 6.80 -10.49
CA THR A 77 -26.81 6.25 -10.83
C THR A 77 -26.90 5.89 -12.31
N ALA A 78 -27.86 5.02 -12.66
CA ALA A 78 -28.13 4.64 -14.04
C ALA A 78 -28.63 5.84 -14.90
N ASP A 79 -29.41 6.75 -14.32
CA ASP A 79 -29.90 7.94 -15.02
C ASP A 79 -28.73 8.90 -15.36
N GLU A 80 -27.79 9.09 -14.45
CA GLU A 80 -26.57 9.86 -14.71
C GLU A 80 -25.73 9.23 -15.83
N ALA A 81 -25.60 7.88 -15.85
CA ALA A 81 -24.89 7.16 -16.89
C ALA A 81 -25.56 7.32 -18.26
N LYS A 82 -26.89 7.29 -18.31
CA LYS A 82 -27.66 7.60 -19.51
C LYS A 82 -27.40 9.01 -20.02
N ALA A 83 -27.50 10.00 -19.14
CA ALA A 83 -27.26 11.41 -19.49
C ALA A 83 -25.79 11.63 -19.96
N ALA A 84 -24.83 10.96 -19.36
CA ALA A 84 -23.43 11.00 -19.79
C ALA A 84 -23.26 10.40 -21.20
N ALA A 85 -23.89 9.25 -21.48
CA ALA A 85 -23.86 8.62 -22.79
C ALA A 85 -24.56 9.48 -23.88
N GLU A 86 -25.69 10.13 -23.55
CA GLU A 86 -26.36 11.10 -24.44
C GLU A 86 -25.46 12.29 -24.79
N ARG A 87 -24.74 12.84 -23.80
CA ARG A 87 -23.79 13.94 -23.97
C ARG A 87 -22.61 13.57 -24.85
N ILE A 88 -22.01 12.38 -24.60
CA ILE A 88 -20.87 11.87 -25.37
C ILE A 88 -21.27 11.63 -26.83
N GLY A 89 -22.42 11.05 -27.05
CA GLY A 89 -22.96 10.75 -28.39
C GLY A 89 -22.19 9.58 -29.06
N GLY A 90 -22.91 8.51 -29.41
CA GLY A 90 -22.33 7.31 -30.01
C GLY A 90 -22.07 6.19 -29.00
N PRO A 91 -21.37 5.11 -29.41
CA PRO A 91 -21.06 4.00 -28.55
C PRO A 91 -20.15 4.40 -27.39
N VAL A 92 -20.44 3.87 -26.18
CA VAL A 92 -19.70 4.15 -24.95
C VAL A 92 -19.19 2.88 -24.29
N VAL A 93 -18.23 3.05 -23.38
CA VAL A 93 -17.74 2.04 -22.45
C VAL A 93 -18.16 2.43 -21.05
N VAL A 94 -18.80 1.52 -20.31
CA VAL A 94 -19.17 1.69 -18.91
C VAL A 94 -18.22 0.89 -18.05
N LYS A 95 -17.48 1.58 -17.17
CA LYS A 95 -16.39 0.99 -16.36
C LYS A 95 -16.67 1.16 -14.87
N SER A 96 -16.61 0.07 -14.09
CA SER A 96 -16.73 0.11 -12.63
C SER A 96 -15.64 0.97 -12.01
N GLN A 97 -15.97 1.73 -10.97
CA GLN A 97 -15.01 2.52 -10.20
C GLN A 97 -14.76 1.84 -8.86
N VAL A 98 -13.69 1.03 -8.82
CA VAL A 98 -13.23 0.27 -7.65
C VAL A 98 -11.71 0.42 -7.48
N LEU A 99 -11.22 0.34 -6.24
CA LEU A 99 -9.78 0.46 -5.93
C LEU A 99 -9.04 -0.89 -6.03
N THR A 100 -9.42 -1.72 -7.00
CA THR A 100 -8.80 -3.03 -7.24
C THR A 100 -8.62 -3.29 -8.75
N GLY A 101 -7.64 -4.10 -9.08
CA GLY A 101 -7.39 -4.53 -10.46
C GLY A 101 -8.34 -5.64 -10.93
N GLY A 102 -8.25 -5.99 -12.23
CA GLY A 102 -8.98 -7.12 -12.79
C GLY A 102 -10.44 -6.83 -13.15
N ARG A 103 -10.86 -5.56 -13.19
CA ARG A 103 -12.22 -5.11 -13.50
C ARG A 103 -12.82 -5.75 -14.75
N MET A 104 -12.05 -5.81 -15.84
CA MET A 104 -12.52 -6.40 -17.10
C MET A 104 -12.84 -7.89 -16.95
N LYS A 105 -11.97 -8.66 -16.29
CA LYS A 105 -12.16 -10.10 -16.06
C LYS A 105 -13.36 -10.39 -15.16
N ALA A 106 -13.68 -9.46 -14.26
CA ALA A 106 -14.81 -9.57 -13.34
C ALA A 106 -16.13 -9.08 -13.96
N GLY A 107 -16.14 -8.58 -15.23
CA GLY A 107 -17.33 -8.05 -15.87
C GLY A 107 -17.66 -6.58 -15.53
N GLY A 108 -16.72 -5.89 -14.89
CA GLY A 108 -16.86 -4.48 -14.50
C GLY A 108 -16.57 -3.48 -15.64
N VAL A 109 -16.34 -3.95 -16.88
CA VAL A 109 -16.18 -3.11 -18.07
C VAL A 109 -17.06 -3.66 -19.18
N LYS A 110 -18.00 -2.87 -19.67
CA LYS A 110 -18.98 -3.26 -20.69
C LYS A 110 -19.16 -2.17 -21.74
N PHE A 111 -19.54 -2.57 -22.94
CA PHE A 111 -19.78 -1.67 -24.06
C PHE A 111 -21.29 -1.47 -24.27
N ALA A 112 -21.70 -0.26 -24.55
CA ALA A 112 -23.08 0.11 -24.86
C ALA A 112 -23.15 0.87 -26.18
N ASP A 113 -24.09 0.49 -27.03
CA ASP A 113 -24.33 1.12 -28.33
C ASP A 113 -25.41 2.22 -28.23
N SER A 114 -26.09 2.35 -27.10
CA SER A 114 -27.11 3.37 -26.85
C SER A 114 -27.09 3.89 -25.42
N PRO A 115 -27.64 5.08 -25.15
CA PRO A 115 -27.78 5.61 -23.79
C PRO A 115 -28.63 4.74 -22.86
N GLU A 116 -29.71 4.10 -23.40
CA GLU A 116 -30.55 3.18 -22.65
C GLU A 116 -29.81 1.93 -22.22
N GLU A 117 -28.99 1.39 -23.10
CA GLU A 117 -28.10 0.25 -22.78
C GLU A 117 -27.05 0.65 -21.76
N ALA A 118 -26.46 1.84 -21.88
CA ALA A 118 -25.51 2.36 -20.90
C ALA A 118 -26.11 2.46 -19.49
N ALA A 119 -27.38 2.88 -19.36
CA ALA A 119 -28.10 2.90 -18.09
C ALA A 119 -28.28 1.49 -17.51
N THR A 120 -28.71 0.53 -18.34
CA THR A 120 -28.91 -0.87 -17.92
C THR A 120 -27.59 -1.48 -17.44
N LEU A 121 -26.51 -1.29 -18.20
CA LEU A 121 -25.20 -1.80 -17.83
C LEU A 121 -24.61 -1.10 -16.59
N ALA A 122 -24.90 0.18 -16.40
CA ALA A 122 -24.51 0.91 -15.19
C ALA A 122 -25.19 0.34 -13.95
N GLU A 123 -26.50 0.03 -14.01
CA GLU A 123 -27.22 -0.60 -12.91
C GLU A 123 -26.65 -1.98 -12.56
N GLU A 124 -26.34 -2.80 -13.56
CA GLU A 124 -25.71 -4.10 -13.36
C GLU A 124 -24.31 -3.98 -12.72
N ILE A 125 -23.48 -3.03 -13.20
CA ILE A 125 -22.12 -2.83 -12.69
C ILE A 125 -22.15 -2.24 -11.28
N LEU A 126 -23.04 -1.34 -10.94
CA LEU A 126 -23.16 -0.76 -9.61
C LEU A 126 -23.53 -1.80 -8.54
N ALA A 127 -24.19 -2.89 -8.93
CA ALA A 127 -24.52 -4.01 -8.05
C ALA A 127 -23.44 -5.12 -8.03
N LEU A 128 -22.37 -4.99 -8.83
CA LEU A 128 -21.36 -6.03 -9.01
C LEU A 128 -20.21 -5.89 -7.99
N GLU A 129 -20.09 -6.84 -7.09
CA GLU A 129 -18.93 -6.93 -6.21
C GLU A 129 -17.68 -7.44 -6.99
N ILE A 130 -16.58 -6.70 -6.93
CA ILE A 130 -15.31 -7.01 -7.59
C ILE A 130 -14.21 -7.16 -6.55
N ASN A 131 -13.73 -8.38 -6.33
CA ASN A 131 -12.66 -8.70 -5.36
C ASN A 131 -12.96 -8.16 -3.94
N GLY A 132 -14.20 -8.24 -3.49
CA GLY A 132 -14.63 -7.74 -2.18
C GLY A 132 -14.95 -6.24 -2.13
N HIS A 133 -14.94 -5.55 -3.29
CA HIS A 133 -15.24 -4.13 -3.37
C HIS A 133 -16.56 -3.87 -4.13
N MET A 134 -17.41 -3.08 -3.55
CA MET A 134 -18.57 -2.50 -4.26
C MET A 134 -18.11 -1.26 -5.04
N PRO A 135 -18.58 -1.07 -6.28
CA PRO A 135 -18.26 0.12 -7.05
C PRO A 135 -18.78 1.40 -6.38
N ARG A 136 -17.92 2.42 -6.29
CA ARG A 136 -18.33 3.78 -5.88
C ARG A 136 -19.22 4.45 -6.92
N GLY A 137 -19.11 4.02 -8.15
CA GLY A 137 -19.82 4.52 -9.30
C GLY A 137 -19.37 3.80 -10.56
N VAL A 138 -19.79 4.34 -11.71
CA VAL A 138 -19.31 3.93 -13.03
C VAL A 138 -18.73 5.14 -13.76
N LEU A 139 -17.75 4.88 -14.62
CA LEU A 139 -17.20 5.83 -15.56
C LEU A 139 -17.77 5.51 -16.95
N VAL A 140 -18.41 6.51 -17.59
CA VAL A 140 -18.89 6.41 -18.96
C VAL A 140 -17.92 7.14 -19.88
N ASP A 141 -17.38 6.42 -20.83
CA ASP A 141 -16.29 6.84 -21.71
C ASP A 141 -16.70 6.60 -23.17
N PRO A 142 -16.34 7.44 -24.16
CA PRO A 142 -16.57 7.11 -25.57
C PRO A 142 -15.77 5.88 -25.96
N LYS A 143 -16.36 5.05 -26.81
CA LYS A 143 -15.63 3.96 -27.47
C LYS A 143 -14.69 4.58 -28.52
N ALA A 144 -13.44 4.79 -28.13
CA ALA A 144 -12.44 5.40 -29.01
C ALA A 144 -12.05 4.48 -30.19
N GLU A 145 -11.86 5.08 -31.36
CA GLU A 145 -11.24 4.41 -32.52
C GLU A 145 -9.71 4.44 -32.37
N VAL A 146 -9.17 3.36 -31.80
CA VAL A 146 -7.76 3.24 -31.46
C VAL A 146 -7.00 2.63 -32.61
N LYS A 147 -5.99 3.34 -33.11
CA LYS A 147 -5.05 2.85 -34.12
C LYS A 147 -3.98 1.97 -33.50
N GLN A 148 -3.41 2.39 -32.38
CA GLN A 148 -2.42 1.63 -31.62
C GLN A 148 -2.47 2.00 -30.13
N GLU A 149 -2.24 1.00 -29.29
CA GLU A 149 -2.16 1.15 -27.84
C GLU A 149 -0.71 1.11 -27.38
N TYR A 150 -0.38 2.03 -26.49
CA TYR A 150 0.92 2.19 -25.84
C TYR A 150 0.76 2.13 -24.33
N TYR A 151 1.85 1.90 -23.66
CA TYR A 151 1.97 2.02 -22.20
C TYR A 151 2.88 3.18 -21.84
N ALA A 152 2.51 3.98 -20.87
CA ALA A 152 3.36 5.00 -20.26
C ALA A 152 3.24 4.92 -18.73
N GLY A 153 4.36 4.78 -18.04
CA GLY A 153 4.36 4.65 -16.59
C GLY A 153 5.58 5.27 -15.93
N VAL A 154 5.41 5.65 -14.66
CA VAL A 154 6.50 6.09 -13.77
C VAL A 154 6.32 5.44 -12.42
N VAL A 155 7.38 4.83 -11.93
CA VAL A 155 7.41 4.09 -10.67
C VAL A 155 8.71 4.35 -9.92
N TRP A 156 8.76 3.98 -8.63
CA TRP A 156 10.01 3.97 -7.88
C TRP A 156 10.80 2.69 -8.12
N ASP A 157 12.06 2.85 -8.55
CA ASP A 157 13.03 1.75 -8.54
C ASP A 157 13.67 1.66 -7.14
N GLY A 158 13.24 0.68 -6.36
CA GLY A 158 13.74 0.44 -5.01
C GLY A 158 15.22 0.05 -4.94
N THR A 159 15.79 -0.47 -6.05
CA THR A 159 17.21 -0.82 -6.14
C THR A 159 18.06 0.40 -6.44
N ALA A 160 17.70 1.16 -7.48
CA ALA A 160 18.40 2.38 -7.86
C ALA A 160 18.04 3.57 -6.95
N LYS A 161 16.96 3.47 -6.15
CA LYS A 161 16.40 4.53 -5.28
C LYS A 161 16.12 5.81 -6.04
N ARG A 162 15.54 5.68 -7.22
CA ARG A 162 15.23 6.75 -8.15
C ARG A 162 13.93 6.44 -8.89
N PRO A 163 13.18 7.45 -9.33
CA PRO A 163 12.06 7.22 -10.21
C PRO A 163 12.52 6.66 -11.55
N LEU A 164 11.72 5.76 -12.11
CA LEU A 164 11.94 5.07 -13.36
C LEU A 164 10.77 5.36 -14.31
N MET A 165 11.04 6.00 -15.43
CA MET A 165 10.10 6.07 -16.55
C MET A 165 10.11 4.76 -17.31
N LEU A 166 8.92 4.30 -17.67
CA LEU A 166 8.64 3.13 -18.48
C LEU A 166 7.78 3.55 -19.67
N PHE A 167 8.07 2.98 -20.82
CA PHE A 167 7.25 3.13 -22.03
C PHE A 167 7.26 1.83 -22.82
N SER A 168 6.10 1.46 -23.39
CA SER A 168 6.01 0.33 -24.31
C SER A 168 5.13 0.68 -25.51
N ASP A 169 5.48 0.16 -26.67
CA ASP A 169 4.66 0.17 -27.89
C ASP A 169 3.62 -0.97 -27.90
N MET A 170 3.51 -1.71 -26.79
CA MET A 170 2.51 -2.72 -26.53
C MET A 170 1.71 -2.29 -25.29
N GLY A 171 0.58 -1.59 -25.50
CA GLY A 171 -0.35 -1.16 -24.46
C GLY A 171 -1.53 -2.11 -24.29
N GLY A 172 -2.41 -1.80 -23.32
CA GLY A 172 -3.63 -2.58 -23.04
C GLY A 172 -3.41 -3.94 -22.38
N ILE A 173 -2.16 -4.29 -22.06
CA ILE A 173 -1.76 -5.53 -21.40
C ILE A 173 -0.84 -5.23 -20.22
N ASP A 174 -0.64 -6.22 -19.35
CA ASP A 174 0.22 -6.10 -18.18
C ASP A 174 1.68 -5.84 -18.58
N ILE A 175 2.24 -4.72 -18.12
CA ILE A 175 3.62 -4.32 -18.46
C ILE A 175 4.66 -5.32 -17.92
N GLU A 176 4.37 -6.04 -16.85
CA GLU A 176 5.26 -7.08 -16.32
C GLU A 176 5.33 -8.26 -17.30
N GLU A 177 4.21 -8.62 -17.90
CA GLU A 177 4.14 -9.65 -18.94
C GLU A 177 4.90 -9.23 -20.20
N VAL A 178 4.74 -7.97 -20.63
CA VAL A 178 5.49 -7.43 -21.78
C VAL A 178 6.99 -7.43 -21.46
N ALA A 179 7.38 -7.00 -20.28
CA ALA A 179 8.79 -6.94 -19.89
C ALA A 179 9.47 -8.32 -19.77
N GLU A 180 8.71 -9.36 -19.45
CA GLU A 180 9.20 -10.73 -19.38
C GLU A 180 9.30 -11.37 -20.77
N LYS A 181 8.26 -11.23 -21.58
CA LYS A 181 8.14 -11.91 -22.89
C LYS A 181 8.74 -11.10 -24.04
N HIS A 182 8.66 -9.78 -23.98
CA HIS A 182 9.03 -8.85 -25.03
C HIS A 182 9.89 -7.68 -24.49
N PRO A 183 11.06 -7.96 -23.87
CA PRO A 183 11.86 -6.93 -23.18
C PRO A 183 12.35 -5.81 -24.10
N ASP A 184 12.49 -6.05 -25.42
CA ASP A 184 12.91 -5.06 -26.39
C ASP A 184 11.81 -4.03 -26.72
N HIS A 185 10.55 -4.34 -26.36
CA HIS A 185 9.40 -3.44 -26.48
C HIS A 185 9.21 -2.55 -25.24
N VAL A 186 10.11 -2.62 -24.24
CA VAL A 186 10.02 -1.81 -23.02
C VAL A 186 11.22 -0.87 -22.90
N GLY A 187 11.00 0.40 -23.15
CA GLY A 187 11.95 1.47 -22.88
C GLY A 187 11.97 1.84 -21.38
N ARG A 188 13.17 2.05 -20.82
CA ARG A 188 13.39 2.34 -19.42
C ARG A 188 14.39 3.47 -19.23
N GLY A 189 14.12 4.39 -18.31
CA GLY A 189 15.05 5.48 -18.00
C GLY A 189 14.83 6.06 -16.61
N HIS A 190 15.88 6.08 -15.79
CA HIS A 190 15.84 6.73 -14.50
C HIS A 190 15.88 8.24 -14.64
N ILE A 191 15.10 8.93 -13.83
CA ILE A 191 15.09 10.38 -13.76
C ILE A 191 15.68 10.87 -12.43
N SER A 192 16.12 12.13 -12.42
CA SER A 192 16.65 12.77 -11.23
C SER A 192 15.53 13.30 -10.34
N ASN A 193 15.66 13.12 -9.02
CA ASN A 193 14.80 13.78 -8.04
C ASN A 193 15.13 15.26 -7.86
N LEU A 194 16.35 15.68 -8.24
CA LEU A 194 16.87 17.02 -7.97
C LEU A 194 16.84 17.93 -9.18
N MET A 195 16.99 17.37 -10.38
CA MET A 195 17.04 18.14 -11.63
C MET A 195 15.67 18.23 -12.29
N PRO A 196 15.37 19.29 -13.04
CA PRO A 196 14.17 19.33 -13.87
C PRO A 196 14.12 18.15 -14.85
N ILE A 197 12.93 17.57 -15.01
CA ILE A 197 12.69 16.49 -15.97
C ILE A 197 12.58 17.08 -17.36
N SER A 198 13.45 16.65 -18.27
CA SER A 198 13.49 17.13 -19.65
C SER A 198 12.70 16.23 -20.59
N ASP A 199 12.17 16.82 -21.67
CA ASP A 199 11.53 16.05 -22.73
C ASP A 199 12.53 15.14 -23.45
N TYR A 200 13.84 15.48 -23.41
CA TYR A 200 14.88 14.65 -24.00
C TYR A 200 15.01 13.29 -23.29
N GLU A 201 14.93 13.25 -21.97
CA GLU A 201 14.97 11.99 -21.20
C GLU A 201 13.79 11.08 -21.60
N ALA A 202 12.58 11.65 -21.62
CA ALA A 202 11.38 10.92 -22.06
C ALA A 202 11.51 10.42 -23.52
N LYS A 203 12.05 11.28 -24.40
CA LYS A 203 12.28 10.94 -25.79
C LYS A 203 13.24 9.75 -25.97
N CYS A 204 14.31 9.69 -25.16
CA CYS A 204 15.25 8.57 -25.17
C CYS A 204 14.58 7.27 -24.72
N VAL A 205 13.71 7.32 -23.71
CA VAL A 205 12.98 6.14 -23.21
C VAL A 205 12.06 5.60 -24.32
N ILE A 206 11.29 6.48 -24.97
CA ILE A 206 10.37 6.07 -26.05
C ILE A 206 11.15 5.53 -27.26
N ALA A 207 12.22 6.23 -27.68
CA ALA A 207 13.03 5.81 -28.83
C ALA A 207 13.68 4.40 -28.64
N ALA A 208 13.91 3.99 -27.39
CA ALA A 208 14.46 2.68 -27.07
C ALA A 208 13.54 1.52 -27.46
N THR A 209 12.22 1.74 -27.63
CA THR A 209 11.27 0.73 -28.12
C THR A 209 11.17 0.68 -29.65
N GLY A 210 11.94 1.49 -30.37
CA GLY A 210 11.88 1.58 -31.82
C GLY A 210 10.84 2.55 -32.38
N VAL A 211 10.06 3.21 -31.52
CA VAL A 211 9.10 4.25 -31.92
C VAL A 211 9.87 5.47 -32.49
N THR A 212 9.48 5.93 -33.67
CA THR A 212 10.18 7.00 -34.41
C THR A 212 9.20 8.01 -35.00
N GLY A 213 9.72 9.04 -35.68
CA GLY A 213 8.93 9.98 -36.47
C GLY A 213 7.95 10.83 -35.65
N SER A 214 6.73 10.94 -36.16
CA SER A 214 5.66 11.74 -35.54
C SER A 214 5.19 11.16 -34.22
N GLN A 215 5.09 9.85 -34.10
CA GLN A 215 4.68 9.15 -32.88
C GLN A 215 5.65 9.47 -31.74
N LEU A 216 6.96 9.36 -31.96
CA LEU A 216 7.97 9.69 -30.97
C LEU A 216 7.81 11.14 -30.47
N ASN A 217 7.61 12.10 -31.39
CA ASN A 217 7.48 13.50 -31.03
C ASN A 217 6.18 13.82 -30.28
N ARG A 218 5.10 13.10 -30.59
CA ARG A 218 3.79 13.30 -29.93
C ARG A 218 3.69 12.59 -28.59
N ALA A 219 4.27 11.39 -28.44
CA ALA A 219 4.30 10.67 -27.17
C ALA A 219 5.28 11.27 -26.15
N THR A 220 6.36 11.92 -26.61
CA THR A 220 7.38 12.52 -25.74
C THR A 220 6.80 13.44 -24.68
N PRO A 221 5.97 14.47 -25.00
CA PRO A 221 5.40 15.36 -24.00
C PRO A 221 4.45 14.65 -23.03
N VAL A 222 3.80 13.55 -23.44
CA VAL A 222 2.93 12.77 -22.56
C VAL A 222 3.77 12.14 -21.44
N LEU A 223 4.81 11.37 -21.78
CA LEU A 223 5.67 10.73 -20.80
C LEU A 223 6.42 11.73 -19.92
N ALA A 224 6.88 12.85 -20.50
CA ALA A 224 7.56 13.91 -19.74
C ALA A 224 6.62 14.59 -18.73
N ARG A 225 5.36 14.85 -19.10
CA ARG A 225 4.34 15.40 -18.18
C ARG A 225 3.97 14.41 -17.11
N LEU A 226 3.81 13.15 -17.45
CA LEU A 226 3.54 12.08 -16.49
C LEU A 226 4.66 11.96 -15.44
N ALA A 227 5.92 12.08 -15.86
CA ALA A 227 7.05 12.05 -14.95
C ALA A 227 7.12 13.29 -14.03
N ARG A 228 6.76 14.47 -14.52
CA ARG A 228 6.64 15.68 -13.70
C ARG A 228 5.52 15.57 -12.70
N LEU A 229 4.33 15.13 -13.14
CA LEU A 229 3.17 14.85 -12.31
C LEU A 229 3.52 13.87 -11.17
N PHE A 230 4.19 12.76 -11.49
CA PHE A 230 4.64 11.76 -10.54
C PHE A 230 5.45 12.38 -9.40
N ARG A 231 6.45 13.20 -9.76
CA ARG A 231 7.33 13.80 -8.76
C ARG A 231 6.68 14.95 -7.98
N GLU A 232 5.89 15.80 -8.64
CA GLU A 232 5.28 16.99 -8.06
C GLU A 232 4.16 16.68 -7.09
N ASN A 233 3.48 15.55 -7.30
CA ASN A 233 2.35 15.12 -6.47
C ASN A 233 2.70 13.91 -5.58
N ASP A 234 3.98 13.67 -5.29
CA ASP A 234 4.41 12.58 -4.39
C ASP A 234 3.83 11.20 -4.76
N MET A 235 3.72 10.91 -6.05
CA MET A 235 3.18 9.65 -6.52
C MET A 235 4.14 8.49 -6.26
N THR A 236 3.58 7.32 -5.98
CA THR A 236 4.29 6.05 -5.92
C THR A 236 4.12 5.24 -7.20
N LEU A 237 3.01 5.49 -7.90
CA LEU A 237 2.70 4.97 -9.22
C LEU A 237 1.98 6.05 -10.02
N ALA A 238 2.38 6.22 -11.28
CA ALA A 238 1.60 6.97 -12.27
C ALA A 238 1.64 6.18 -13.57
N GLU A 239 0.50 5.66 -13.99
CA GLU A 239 0.36 4.75 -15.14
C GLU A 239 -0.78 5.20 -16.04
N ILE A 240 -0.55 5.15 -17.33
CA ILE A 240 -1.55 5.27 -18.39
C ILE A 240 -1.48 3.99 -19.22
N ASN A 241 -2.54 3.19 -19.17
CA ASN A 241 -2.59 1.89 -19.85
C ASN A 241 -4.03 1.47 -20.22
N PRO A 242 -4.45 1.71 -21.50
CA PRO A 242 -3.62 2.16 -22.60
C PRO A 242 -3.52 3.68 -22.76
N LEU A 243 -2.38 4.13 -23.25
CA LEU A 243 -2.22 5.40 -23.92
C LEU A 243 -2.49 5.16 -25.41
N ALA A 244 -3.58 5.68 -25.94
CA ALA A 244 -4.01 5.41 -27.30
C ALA A 244 -3.51 6.44 -28.31
N GLU A 245 -3.01 5.97 -29.45
CA GLU A 245 -2.89 6.75 -30.68
C GLU A 245 -4.20 6.61 -31.45
N LEU A 246 -4.87 7.73 -31.74
CA LEU A 246 -6.07 7.79 -32.55
C LEU A 246 -5.73 7.85 -34.04
N GLU A 247 -6.74 7.69 -34.91
CA GLU A 247 -6.54 7.72 -36.38
C GLU A 247 -5.93 9.03 -36.90
N ASP A 248 -6.18 10.16 -36.25
CA ASP A 248 -5.56 11.46 -36.55
C ASP A 248 -4.12 11.59 -36.05
N GLY A 249 -3.63 10.56 -35.37
CA GLY A 249 -2.32 10.47 -34.75
C GLY A 249 -2.20 11.23 -33.44
N SER A 250 -3.27 11.75 -32.85
CA SER A 250 -3.28 12.31 -31.49
C SER A 250 -3.13 11.19 -30.45
N PHE A 251 -2.60 11.54 -29.27
CA PHE A 251 -2.49 10.62 -28.13
C PHE A 251 -3.47 11.03 -27.06
N VAL A 252 -4.21 10.05 -26.52
CA VAL A 252 -5.15 10.25 -25.41
C VAL A 252 -4.98 9.15 -24.35
N ALA A 253 -5.12 9.48 -23.09
CA ALA A 253 -5.17 8.50 -22.01
C ALA A 253 -6.58 7.91 -21.92
N LEU A 254 -6.75 6.60 -22.13
CA LEU A 254 -8.04 5.91 -22.04
C LEU A 254 -8.26 5.25 -20.67
N ASP A 255 -7.19 4.87 -19.99
CA ASP A 255 -7.22 4.41 -18.61
C ASP A 255 -5.99 4.96 -17.87
N ALA A 256 -6.19 5.35 -16.63
CA ALA A 256 -5.12 5.89 -15.79
C ALA A 256 -5.21 5.30 -14.37
N HIS A 257 -4.07 4.87 -13.86
CA HIS A 257 -3.92 4.35 -12.51
C HIS A 257 -2.85 5.13 -11.77
N MET A 258 -3.25 5.76 -10.68
CA MET A 258 -2.38 6.59 -9.84
C MET A 258 -2.41 6.11 -8.40
N GLU A 259 -1.25 6.16 -7.77
CA GLU A 259 -1.11 5.96 -6.32
C GLU A 259 -0.16 7.04 -5.78
N MET A 260 -0.47 7.59 -4.62
CA MET A 260 0.30 8.61 -3.95
C MET A 260 0.77 8.10 -2.58
N GLU A 261 1.89 8.61 -2.09
CA GLU A 261 2.34 8.39 -0.74
C GLU A 261 1.31 8.95 0.27
N ASP A 262 0.78 8.10 1.16
CA ASP A 262 -0.28 8.51 2.10
C ASP A 262 0.17 9.64 3.02
N GLU A 263 1.43 9.62 3.45
CA GLU A 263 2.02 10.67 4.29
C GLU A 263 2.16 12.03 3.56
N ALA A 264 1.95 12.05 2.24
CA ALA A 264 1.95 13.27 1.45
C ALA A 264 0.62 14.05 1.51
N LYS A 265 -0.47 13.46 1.98
CA LYS A 265 -1.80 14.10 2.03
C LYS A 265 -1.77 15.53 2.57
N GLY A 266 -1.03 15.75 3.67
CA GLY A 266 -0.95 17.06 4.30
C GLY A 266 -0.35 18.15 3.40
N ARG A 267 0.56 17.84 2.48
CA ARG A 267 1.16 18.80 1.53
C ARG A 267 0.47 18.83 0.17
N GLN A 268 -0.34 17.83 -0.14
CA GLN A 268 -1.09 17.71 -1.40
C GLN A 268 -2.57 18.13 -1.28
N LYS A 269 -2.96 18.88 -0.25
CA LYS A 269 -4.33 19.33 0.01
C LYS A 269 -4.96 20.04 -1.19
N LYS A 270 -4.20 20.87 -1.91
CA LYS A 270 -4.71 21.56 -3.08
C LYS A 270 -5.21 20.58 -4.15
N LEU A 271 -4.46 19.50 -4.39
CA LEU A 271 -4.87 18.45 -5.32
C LEU A 271 -6.07 17.67 -4.77
N LEU A 272 -5.97 17.18 -3.53
CA LEU A 272 -6.92 16.26 -2.95
C LEU A 272 -8.26 16.95 -2.65
N GLU A 273 -8.23 17.97 -1.80
CA GLU A 273 -9.45 18.67 -1.33
C GLU A 273 -9.93 19.70 -2.36
N GLY A 274 -9.01 20.35 -3.11
CA GLY A 274 -9.35 21.44 -4.03
C GLY A 274 -9.72 21.00 -5.45
N GLU A 275 -8.98 20.09 -6.05
CA GLU A 275 -9.18 19.71 -7.46
C GLU A 275 -9.96 18.39 -7.60
N LEU A 276 -9.77 17.46 -6.66
CA LEU A 276 -10.41 16.13 -6.68
C LEU A 276 -11.62 16.03 -5.73
N GLU A 277 -11.84 17.03 -4.89
CA GLU A 277 -12.94 17.08 -3.91
C GLU A 277 -12.98 15.81 -3.00
N ILE A 278 -11.80 15.31 -2.63
CA ILE A 278 -11.66 14.15 -1.77
C ILE A 278 -11.71 14.61 -0.32
N GLU A 279 -12.69 14.13 0.44
CA GLU A 279 -12.81 14.43 1.85
C GLU A 279 -11.65 13.84 2.66
N PRO A 280 -11.13 14.54 3.69
CA PRO A 280 -10.01 14.07 4.50
C PRO A 280 -10.26 12.71 5.17
N GLU A 281 -11.51 12.41 5.48
CA GLU A 281 -11.97 11.17 6.11
C GLU A 281 -12.18 10.03 5.11
N ASP A 282 -12.13 10.30 3.80
CA ASP A 282 -12.31 9.28 2.77
C ASP A 282 -11.15 8.27 2.82
N THR A 283 -11.43 7.12 3.40
CA THR A 283 -10.45 6.04 3.50
C THR A 283 -10.39 5.28 2.17
N ARG A 284 -9.18 5.14 1.64
CA ARG A 284 -8.91 4.38 0.42
C ARG A 284 -8.50 2.94 0.72
N GLU A 285 -8.97 2.44 1.86
CA GLU A 285 -8.72 1.06 2.28
C GLU A 285 -9.54 0.09 1.42
N PRO A 286 -9.03 -1.11 1.17
CA PRO A 286 -9.74 -2.12 0.37
C PRO A 286 -10.99 -2.69 1.06
N TYR A 287 -11.24 -2.32 2.29
CA TYR A 287 -12.39 -2.73 3.10
C TYR A 287 -12.81 -1.57 4.01
N GLU A 288 -14.04 -1.58 4.47
CA GLU A 288 -14.52 -0.63 5.47
C GLU A 288 -13.79 -0.85 6.80
N PRO A 289 -13.19 0.20 7.39
CA PRO A 289 -12.56 0.08 8.70
C PRO A 289 -13.54 -0.42 9.76
N SER A 290 -13.09 -1.34 10.59
CA SER A 290 -13.88 -1.82 11.73
C SER A 290 -14.08 -0.73 12.78
N ASP A 291 -14.99 -0.96 13.74
CA ASP A 291 -15.15 -0.06 14.90
C ASP A 291 -13.85 0.07 15.69
N PHE A 292 -13.11 -1.03 15.83
CA PHE A 292 -11.79 -1.04 16.45
C PHE A 292 -10.80 -0.12 15.71
N GLU A 293 -10.70 -0.23 14.41
CA GLU A 293 -9.79 0.59 13.60
C GLU A 293 -10.17 2.07 13.64
N ARG A 294 -11.47 2.38 13.60
CA ARG A 294 -11.98 3.77 13.74
C ARG A 294 -11.66 4.34 15.12
N SER A 295 -11.90 3.57 16.20
CA SER A 295 -11.60 4.00 17.56
C SER A 295 -10.11 4.27 17.78
N VAL A 296 -9.23 3.38 17.30
CA VAL A 296 -7.77 3.58 17.40
C VAL A 296 -7.32 4.82 16.64
N THR A 297 -7.86 5.06 15.45
CA THR A 297 -7.58 6.26 14.65
C THR A 297 -8.04 7.53 15.37
N ALA A 298 -9.21 7.52 15.98
CA ALA A 298 -9.72 8.66 16.77
C ALA A 298 -8.85 8.96 18.00
N ILE A 299 -8.38 7.93 18.69
CA ILE A 299 -7.46 8.08 19.85
C ILE A 299 -6.13 8.67 19.37
N ASP A 300 -5.61 8.23 18.22
CA ASP A 300 -4.36 8.76 17.67
C ASP A 300 -4.49 10.24 17.32
N SER A 301 -5.55 10.61 16.63
CA SER A 301 -5.82 11.98 16.18
C SER A 301 -6.07 12.95 17.33
N ALA A 302 -6.57 12.48 18.47
CA ALA A 302 -6.86 13.31 19.64
C ALA A 302 -5.61 13.78 20.41
N ASP A 303 -4.46 13.13 20.23
CA ASP A 303 -3.20 13.46 20.93
C ASP A 303 -2.01 13.42 19.95
N HIS A 304 -1.35 14.55 19.75
CA HIS A 304 -0.20 14.68 18.85
C HIS A 304 1.08 13.96 19.31
N ARG A 305 1.12 13.43 20.54
CA ARG A 305 2.29 12.76 21.11
C ARG A 305 2.35 11.30 20.72
N GLY A 306 3.41 10.93 20.04
CA GLY A 306 3.59 9.56 19.58
C GLY A 306 2.54 9.18 18.55
N VAL A 307 2.60 7.94 18.11
CA VAL A 307 1.70 7.37 17.10
C VAL A 307 1.19 6.03 17.59
N ILE A 308 -0.11 5.79 17.40
CA ILE A 308 -0.70 4.45 17.49
C ILE A 308 -1.44 4.12 16.20
N GLN A 309 -1.47 2.86 15.88
CA GLN A 309 -2.32 2.34 14.80
C GLN A 309 -2.81 0.96 15.16
N GLY A 310 -3.98 0.58 14.67
CA GLY A 310 -4.57 -0.72 14.92
C GLY A 310 -5.26 -1.25 13.68
N LYS A 311 -5.08 -2.53 13.43
CA LYS A 311 -5.74 -3.30 12.39
C LYS A 311 -6.26 -4.60 13.00
N ASP A 312 -7.47 -4.98 12.67
CA ASP A 312 -8.07 -6.25 13.13
C ASP A 312 -8.72 -7.06 12.01
N HIS A 313 -8.79 -6.51 10.81
CA HIS A 313 -9.26 -7.26 9.65
C HIS A 313 -8.34 -8.47 9.36
N GLY A 314 -8.94 -9.67 9.33
CA GLY A 314 -8.21 -10.93 9.14
C GLY A 314 -7.48 -11.44 10.38
N PHE A 315 -7.81 -10.92 11.57
CA PHE A 315 -7.29 -11.37 12.86
C PHE A 315 -8.43 -11.92 13.74
N GLU A 316 -8.51 -13.24 13.87
CA GLU A 316 -9.56 -13.94 14.63
C GLU A 316 -8.99 -14.68 15.86
N GLY A 317 -7.96 -14.08 16.46
CA GLY A 317 -7.26 -14.70 17.59
C GLY A 317 -7.78 -14.26 18.95
N ASN A 318 -7.15 -14.81 20.01
CA ASN A 318 -7.47 -14.52 21.41
C ASN A 318 -6.32 -13.80 22.15
N LEU A 319 -5.17 -13.60 21.49
CA LEU A 319 -4.05 -12.85 22.04
C LEU A 319 -4.02 -11.43 21.46
N GLY A 320 -4.37 -10.46 22.29
CA GLY A 320 -4.24 -9.05 21.91
C GLY A 320 -2.77 -8.61 21.84
N LEU A 321 -2.41 -7.83 20.82
CA LEU A 321 -1.05 -7.33 20.64
C LEU A 321 -1.00 -5.82 20.79
N VAL A 322 -0.10 -5.34 21.64
CA VAL A 322 0.40 -3.95 21.67
C VAL A 322 1.90 -4.01 21.45
N ILE A 323 2.33 -3.67 20.26
CA ILE A 323 3.68 -3.94 19.77
C ILE A 323 4.38 -2.65 19.35
N GLY A 324 5.71 -2.65 19.43
CA GLY A 324 6.50 -1.48 19.05
C GLY A 324 6.61 -1.32 17.55
N ALA A 325 6.60 -0.06 17.13
CA ALA A 325 6.50 0.38 15.75
C ALA A 325 7.65 -0.09 14.83
N GLY A 326 7.34 -0.16 13.55
CA GLY A 326 8.26 -0.47 12.47
C GLY A 326 8.53 -1.97 12.29
N GLY A 327 9.69 -2.34 11.74
CA GLY A 327 10.03 -3.74 11.44
C GLY A 327 10.00 -4.68 12.65
N GLY A 328 10.15 -4.15 13.88
CA GLY A 328 10.06 -4.93 15.10
C GLY A 328 8.65 -5.48 15.36
N SER A 329 7.60 -4.72 15.04
CA SER A 329 6.22 -5.14 15.20
C SER A 329 5.84 -6.27 14.25
N LEU A 330 6.30 -6.20 13.01
CA LEU A 330 6.13 -7.27 12.03
C LEU A 330 6.79 -8.56 12.50
N THR A 331 8.05 -8.47 12.93
CA THR A 331 8.81 -9.61 13.46
C THR A 331 8.11 -10.24 14.67
N LEU A 332 7.55 -9.43 15.56
CA LEU A 332 6.82 -9.92 16.74
C LEU A 332 5.52 -10.64 16.36
N THR A 333 4.77 -10.09 15.43
CA THR A 333 3.53 -10.72 14.92
C THR A 333 3.84 -12.08 14.27
N ASP A 334 4.90 -12.13 13.45
CA ASP A 334 5.35 -13.36 12.82
C ASP A 334 5.86 -14.38 13.87
N ALA A 335 6.58 -13.93 14.89
CA ALA A 335 7.05 -14.77 15.99
C ALA A 335 5.87 -15.41 16.75
N VAL A 336 4.82 -14.65 17.06
CA VAL A 336 3.61 -15.16 17.71
C VAL A 336 2.93 -16.22 16.83
N ARG A 337 2.74 -15.95 15.54
CA ARG A 337 2.13 -16.88 14.59
C ARG A 337 2.95 -18.15 14.41
N SER A 338 4.26 -18.01 14.23
CA SER A 338 5.17 -19.14 14.00
C SER A 338 5.25 -20.09 15.19
N GLN A 339 4.94 -19.61 16.39
CA GLN A 339 4.88 -20.42 17.62
C GLN A 339 3.47 -20.92 17.94
N GLY A 340 2.54 -20.83 16.98
CA GLY A 340 1.18 -21.35 17.10
C GLY A 340 0.20 -20.44 17.83
N GLY A 341 0.60 -19.21 18.13
CA GLY A 341 -0.29 -18.17 18.69
C GLY A 341 -1.22 -17.60 17.63
N LYS A 342 -2.37 -17.12 18.07
CA LYS A 342 -3.39 -16.49 17.23
C LYS A 342 -3.58 -15.03 17.64
N PRO A 343 -2.95 -14.07 16.95
CA PRO A 343 -3.18 -12.66 17.21
C PRO A 343 -4.64 -12.26 16.96
N ALA A 344 -5.19 -11.43 17.86
CA ALA A 344 -6.53 -10.85 17.72
C ALA A 344 -6.53 -9.54 16.94
N ASN A 345 -5.35 -8.95 16.75
CA ASN A 345 -5.13 -7.66 16.11
C ASN A 345 -3.65 -7.50 15.77
N TYR A 346 -3.39 -6.46 14.98
CA TYR A 346 -2.07 -5.87 14.83
C TYR A 346 -2.16 -4.41 15.31
N SER A 347 -1.53 -4.06 16.42
CA SER A 347 -1.56 -2.68 16.93
C SER A 347 -0.18 -2.20 17.32
N GLU A 348 0.23 -1.13 16.70
CA GLU A 348 1.52 -0.48 16.95
C GLU A 348 1.38 0.71 17.90
N ILE A 349 2.42 0.93 18.70
CA ILE A 349 2.58 2.11 19.55
C ILE A 349 4.05 2.53 19.57
N GLY A 350 4.31 3.83 19.37
CA GLY A 350 5.67 4.35 19.32
C GLY A 350 5.75 5.87 19.38
N GLY A 351 6.97 6.43 19.19
CA GLY A 351 7.16 7.88 19.12
C GLY A 351 6.88 8.63 20.42
N ASN A 352 7.07 7.99 21.59
CA ASN A 352 6.81 8.55 22.92
C ASN A 352 5.35 8.99 23.15
N PRO A 353 4.40 8.05 23.11
CA PRO A 353 2.97 8.32 23.30
C PRO A 353 2.69 8.88 24.71
N SER A 354 1.49 9.44 24.90
CA SER A 354 1.01 9.76 26.24
C SER A 354 0.51 8.52 26.98
N VAL A 355 0.39 8.63 28.30
CA VAL A 355 -0.28 7.60 29.12
C VAL A 355 -1.74 7.40 28.67
N ALA A 356 -2.43 8.48 28.27
CA ALA A 356 -3.81 8.41 27.79
C ALA A 356 -3.91 7.64 26.49
N LYS A 357 -3.01 7.91 25.53
CA LYS A 357 -2.95 7.20 24.23
C LYS A 357 -2.62 5.72 24.43
N ALA A 358 -1.63 5.38 25.26
CA ALA A 358 -1.30 3.98 25.56
C ALA A 358 -2.44 3.26 26.30
N CYS A 359 -3.15 3.94 27.20
CA CYS A 359 -4.32 3.41 27.87
C CYS A 359 -5.49 3.18 26.90
N GLY A 360 -5.76 4.15 26.05
CA GLY A 360 -6.81 4.04 25.02
C GLY A 360 -6.59 2.83 24.10
N LEU A 361 -5.40 2.69 23.54
CA LEU A 361 -5.06 1.56 22.69
C LEU A 361 -5.22 0.21 23.42
N ALA A 362 -4.70 0.12 24.65
CA ALA A 362 -4.81 -1.12 25.43
C ALA A 362 -6.28 -1.45 25.78
N LYS A 363 -7.13 -0.45 25.99
CA LYS A 363 -8.58 -0.65 26.22
C LYS A 363 -9.28 -1.19 24.97
N GLU A 364 -9.01 -0.61 23.80
CA GLU A 364 -9.58 -1.09 22.55
C GLU A 364 -9.17 -2.54 22.29
N VAL A 365 -7.90 -2.88 22.50
CA VAL A 365 -7.41 -4.26 22.33
C VAL A 365 -8.07 -5.22 23.33
N LEU A 366 -8.15 -4.84 24.62
CA LEU A 366 -8.73 -5.68 25.67
C LEU A 366 -10.27 -5.74 25.63
N GLY A 367 -10.91 -4.78 25.01
CA GLY A 367 -12.37 -4.72 24.80
C GLY A 367 -12.83 -5.52 23.57
N LYS A 368 -11.89 -5.95 22.73
CA LYS A 368 -12.21 -6.72 21.53
C LYS A 368 -12.75 -8.12 21.90
N GLU A 369 -13.83 -8.54 21.25
CA GLU A 369 -14.44 -9.86 21.49
C GLU A 369 -13.43 -10.98 21.24
N GLY A 370 -13.40 -11.97 22.14
CA GLY A 370 -12.49 -13.10 22.08
C GLY A 370 -11.08 -12.84 22.61
N VAL A 371 -10.71 -11.63 22.98
CA VAL A 371 -9.40 -11.33 23.57
C VAL A 371 -9.37 -11.74 25.05
N GLU A 372 -8.53 -12.72 25.35
CA GLU A 372 -8.34 -13.24 26.70
C GLU A 372 -7.18 -12.53 27.43
N LYS A 373 -6.07 -12.32 26.74
CA LYS A 373 -4.85 -11.70 27.28
C LYS A 373 -4.22 -10.74 26.26
N ILE A 374 -3.39 -9.84 26.79
CA ILE A 374 -2.62 -8.89 25.97
C ILE A 374 -1.12 -9.14 26.12
N ALA A 375 -0.39 -9.13 25.01
CA ALA A 375 1.07 -9.13 24.98
C ALA A 375 1.58 -7.75 24.58
N VAL A 376 2.42 -7.15 25.42
CA VAL A 376 3.00 -5.83 25.22
C VAL A 376 4.49 -5.98 24.91
N MET A 377 4.84 -5.87 23.65
CA MET A 377 6.21 -6.23 23.21
C MET A 377 6.78 -5.23 22.21
N MET A 378 8.03 -4.84 22.42
CA MET A 378 8.77 -3.97 21.51
C MET A 378 10.20 -4.44 21.35
N SER A 379 10.89 -3.94 20.35
CA SER A 379 12.35 -3.97 20.26
C SER A 379 12.97 -3.12 21.38
N ILE A 380 14.26 -2.81 21.33
CA ILE A 380 14.88 -1.88 22.27
C ILE A 380 14.47 -0.47 21.89
N VAL A 381 13.85 0.24 22.83
CA VAL A 381 13.32 1.59 22.61
C VAL A 381 14.25 2.68 23.11
N SER A 382 14.40 3.76 22.33
CA SER A 382 15.20 4.92 22.69
C SER A 382 14.36 6.18 22.99
N ASN A 383 13.34 6.44 22.20
CA ASN A 383 12.47 7.61 22.34
C ASN A 383 11.13 7.29 23.00
N THR A 384 10.67 6.04 22.95
CA THR A 384 9.46 5.61 23.64
C THR A 384 9.80 5.28 25.10
N ARG A 385 9.17 5.94 26.03
CA ARG A 385 9.39 5.72 27.45
C ARG A 385 8.62 4.51 27.96
N VAL A 386 9.35 3.54 28.52
CA VAL A 386 8.80 2.27 29.01
C VAL A 386 7.81 2.50 30.16
N ASP A 387 8.11 3.42 31.10
CA ASP A 387 7.24 3.76 32.22
C ASP A 387 5.89 4.34 31.78
N ILE A 388 5.85 5.11 30.69
CA ILE A 388 4.61 5.67 30.13
C ILE A 388 3.73 4.56 29.57
N VAL A 389 4.30 3.65 28.80
CA VAL A 389 3.56 2.52 28.22
C VAL A 389 3.06 1.59 29.33
N ALA A 390 3.93 1.25 30.30
CA ALA A 390 3.54 0.42 31.45
C ALA A 390 2.35 1.06 32.23
N ARG A 391 2.43 2.36 32.54
CA ARG A 391 1.32 3.10 33.20
C ARG A 391 0.03 3.04 32.40
N GLY A 392 0.10 3.24 31.08
CA GLY A 392 -1.06 3.23 30.19
C GLY A 392 -1.75 1.87 30.18
N VAL A 393 -0.97 0.80 29.98
CA VAL A 393 -1.51 -0.57 29.93
C VAL A 393 -2.09 -1.01 31.28
N ILE A 394 -1.37 -0.77 32.38
CA ILE A 394 -1.88 -1.06 33.74
C ILE A 394 -3.17 -0.28 34.00
N LYS A 395 -3.20 1.02 33.66
CA LYS A 395 -4.41 1.84 33.80
C LYS A 395 -5.59 1.27 33.00
N ALA A 396 -5.35 0.79 31.80
CA ALA A 396 -6.38 0.15 30.98
C ALA A 396 -6.97 -1.10 31.65
N CYS A 397 -6.12 -1.96 32.20
CA CYS A 397 -6.59 -3.14 32.96
C CYS A 397 -7.47 -2.73 34.14
N LEU A 398 -6.99 -1.77 34.97
CA LEU A 398 -7.72 -1.32 36.14
C LEU A 398 -9.06 -0.64 35.82
N GLU A 399 -9.12 0.15 34.73
CA GLU A 399 -10.35 0.81 34.28
C GLU A 399 -11.36 -0.15 33.64
N LEU A 400 -10.91 -1.35 33.26
CA LEU A 400 -11.76 -2.46 32.77
C LEU A 400 -12.05 -3.50 33.85
N ASP A 401 -11.74 -3.22 35.12
CA ASP A 401 -11.87 -4.13 36.25
C ASP A 401 -11.18 -5.50 36.04
N LYS A 402 -10.02 -5.48 35.32
CA LYS A 402 -9.19 -6.67 35.06
C LYS A 402 -7.93 -6.66 35.91
N ASP A 403 -7.51 -7.81 36.43
CA ASP A 403 -6.24 -7.98 37.12
C ASP A 403 -5.08 -7.87 36.10
N PRO A 404 -4.13 -6.89 36.28
CA PRO A 404 -3.01 -6.74 35.38
C PRO A 404 -2.11 -7.98 35.26
N ALA A 405 -1.87 -8.70 36.37
CA ALA A 405 -1.00 -9.88 36.38
C ALA A 405 -1.59 -11.05 35.59
N GLU A 406 -2.91 -11.21 35.60
CA GLU A 406 -3.59 -12.24 34.84
C GLU A 406 -3.87 -11.84 33.39
N THR A 407 -4.06 -10.54 33.14
CA THR A 407 -4.46 -10.02 31.82
C THR A 407 -3.27 -9.79 30.90
N ILE A 408 -2.11 -9.36 31.45
CA ILE A 408 -0.90 -9.12 30.65
C ILE A 408 -0.10 -10.42 30.60
N ALA A 409 -0.14 -11.09 29.44
CA ALA A 409 0.59 -12.32 29.21
C ALA A 409 2.10 -12.12 29.38
N ILE A 410 2.64 -11.07 28.77
CA ILE A 410 4.06 -10.69 28.89
C ILE A 410 4.22 -9.19 28.61
N PHE A 411 5.17 -8.58 29.30
CA PHE A 411 5.63 -7.24 28.99
C PHE A 411 7.11 -7.28 28.64
N ARG A 412 7.48 -6.88 27.42
CA ARG A 412 8.88 -6.86 26.95
C ARG A 412 9.16 -5.59 26.17
N ILE A 413 9.54 -4.54 26.90
CA ILE A 413 9.99 -3.27 26.33
C ILE A 413 11.28 -2.84 27.05
N PRO A 414 12.46 -3.29 26.60
CA PRO A 414 13.73 -2.81 27.17
C PRO A 414 14.09 -1.45 26.54
N GLY A 415 14.73 -0.57 27.32
CA GLY A 415 15.27 0.69 26.81
C GLY A 415 15.03 1.89 27.69
N ALA A 416 14.57 3.00 27.12
CA ALA A 416 14.45 4.28 27.82
C ALA A 416 13.46 4.20 28.99
N TRP A 417 13.94 4.49 30.22
CA TRP A 417 13.14 4.47 31.47
C TRP A 417 12.63 3.06 31.82
N GLU A 418 13.38 2.01 31.47
CA GLU A 418 12.98 0.62 31.76
C GLU A 418 12.90 0.34 33.27
N GLU A 419 13.82 0.87 34.08
CA GLU A 419 13.82 0.66 35.54
C GLU A 419 12.55 1.20 36.20
N GLU A 420 12.08 2.39 35.79
CA GLU A 420 10.82 2.98 36.27
C GLU A 420 9.61 2.20 35.77
N GLY A 421 9.68 1.71 34.53
CA GLY A 421 8.65 0.85 33.97
C GLY A 421 8.54 -0.48 34.72
N PHE A 422 9.65 -1.14 34.99
CA PHE A 422 9.68 -2.41 35.72
C PHE A 422 9.21 -2.30 37.16
N LYS A 423 9.52 -1.20 37.87
CA LYS A 423 8.97 -0.91 39.21
C LYS A 423 7.43 -0.83 39.19
N ILE A 424 6.85 -0.32 38.13
CA ILE A 424 5.39 -0.29 37.96
C ILE A 424 4.85 -1.71 37.77
N LEU A 425 5.47 -2.50 36.91
CA LEU A 425 5.06 -3.88 36.63
C LEU A 425 5.18 -4.76 37.88
N ASP A 426 6.28 -4.66 38.62
CA ASP A 426 6.49 -5.35 39.91
C ASP A 426 5.39 -5.04 40.92
N LYS A 427 4.97 -3.78 41.02
CA LYS A 427 3.89 -3.35 41.94
C LYS A 427 2.58 -4.07 41.67
N TYR A 428 2.31 -4.43 40.41
CA TYR A 428 1.08 -5.09 39.98
C TYR A 428 1.28 -6.58 39.65
N GLY A 429 2.46 -7.16 39.95
CA GLY A 429 2.75 -8.57 39.74
C GLY A 429 2.79 -9.00 38.27
N VAL A 430 3.03 -8.08 37.36
CA VAL A 430 3.09 -8.36 35.92
C VAL A 430 4.47 -8.89 35.55
N GLU A 431 4.52 -10.05 34.90
CA GLU A 431 5.77 -10.59 34.36
C GLU A 431 6.30 -9.72 33.21
N TYR A 432 7.61 -9.45 33.28
CA TYR A 432 8.29 -8.70 32.23
C TYR A 432 9.62 -9.35 31.84
N CYS A 433 10.11 -8.96 30.67
CA CYS A 433 11.40 -9.35 30.14
C CYS A 433 12.27 -8.12 29.92
N ASP A 434 13.52 -8.22 30.31
CA ASP A 434 14.56 -7.25 29.97
C ASP A 434 15.17 -7.52 28.58
N ARG A 435 16.26 -6.83 28.26
CA ARG A 435 16.96 -6.97 26.95
C ARG A 435 17.67 -8.30 26.74
N SER A 436 17.85 -9.11 27.80
CA SER A 436 18.47 -10.44 27.68
C SER A 436 17.54 -11.46 27.01
N VAL A 437 16.22 -11.24 27.10
CA VAL A 437 15.20 -12.08 26.46
C VAL A 437 14.93 -11.56 25.04
N SER A 438 15.07 -12.44 24.05
CA SER A 438 14.79 -12.10 22.65
C SER A 438 13.30 -11.82 22.40
N MET A 439 12.98 -11.11 21.30
CA MET A 439 11.59 -10.92 20.87
C MET A 439 10.90 -12.26 20.56
N TRP A 440 11.63 -13.19 19.97
CA TRP A 440 11.14 -14.54 19.69
C TRP A 440 10.76 -15.28 20.95
N GLU A 441 11.62 -15.27 21.96
CA GLU A 441 11.37 -15.94 23.24
C GLU A 441 10.20 -15.28 24.00
N ALA A 442 10.11 -13.96 24.03
CA ALA A 442 9.00 -13.25 24.64
C ALA A 442 7.65 -13.60 23.96
N ALA A 443 7.63 -13.69 22.63
CA ALA A 443 6.46 -14.13 21.89
C ALA A 443 6.05 -15.58 22.29
N GLY A 444 7.04 -16.49 22.43
CA GLY A 444 6.78 -17.86 22.88
C GLY A 444 6.17 -17.93 24.28
N ARG A 445 6.69 -17.14 25.22
CA ARG A 445 6.12 -17.05 26.59
C ARG A 445 4.68 -16.54 26.57
N ALA A 446 4.38 -15.51 25.74
CA ALA A 446 3.02 -15.01 25.57
C ALA A 446 2.07 -16.10 25.04
N VAL A 447 2.52 -16.87 24.04
CA VAL A 447 1.74 -17.97 23.43
C VAL A 447 1.51 -19.09 24.44
N ALA A 448 2.55 -19.50 25.20
CA ALA A 448 2.43 -20.53 26.24
C ALA A 448 1.37 -20.16 27.29
N LYS A 449 1.37 -18.90 27.76
CA LYS A 449 0.40 -18.43 28.74
C LYS A 449 -1.04 -18.39 28.26
N ILE A 450 -1.27 -18.14 26.98
CA ILE A 450 -2.64 -18.15 26.45
C ILE A 450 -3.12 -19.58 26.14
N GLN A 451 -2.19 -20.48 25.89
CA GLN A 451 -2.51 -21.90 25.67
C GLN A 451 -2.66 -22.70 26.99
N GLY A 452 -2.42 -22.06 28.13
CA GLY A 452 -2.50 -22.71 29.43
C GLY A 452 -1.38 -23.74 29.69
N ALA A 453 -0.29 -23.66 28.91
CA ALA A 453 0.91 -24.46 29.19
C ALA A 453 1.58 -23.87 30.46
N ALA A 454 1.70 -24.65 31.51
CA ALA A 454 2.50 -24.31 32.69
C ALA A 454 3.99 -24.20 32.29
N ASP A 455 4.69 -23.22 32.84
CA ASP A 455 6.16 -23.04 32.71
C ASP A 455 6.93 -24.26 33.21
#